data_aa6cd043ea86de67d38277fc513ae1db
#
_entry.id   aa6cd043ea86de67d38277fc513ae1db
#
_cell.length_a   1.000
_cell.length_b   1.000
_cell.length_c   1.000
_cell.angle_alpha   90.00
_cell.angle_beta   90.00
_cell.angle_gamma   90.00
#
_symmetry.space_group_name_H-M   'P 1'
#
loop_
_entity.id
_entity.type
_entity.pdbx_description
1 polymer ?
#
loop_
_entity_poly.entity_id
_entity_poly.type
_entity_poly.pdbx_seq_one_letter_code
_entity_poly.pdbx_strand_id
1 'polypeptide(L)'
;MNEIQQLGRRWAEAEQRGDVAALDAMTVGNFTLVGPLGFVLDKDQWLDRYRTGQLVTSSLVWDDVHVREYGDAAVAIGRHTQQATYRGQPSDGQFRATHVIVKVNGQWQLAGMQLSPIGQFRPPTAS
;
A
#
# COMPACT_ATOMS: atom_id res chain seq x y z
N MET A 1 -4.40 -2.19 19.22
CA MET A 1 -3.90 -2.21 17.83
C MET A 1 -2.53 -2.85 17.82
N ASN A 2 -2.30 -3.88 17.04
CA ASN A 2 -1.01 -4.54 17.01
C ASN A 2 0.00 -3.73 16.19
N GLU A 3 1.27 -4.15 16.27
CA GLU A 3 2.37 -3.41 15.63
C GLU A 3 2.21 -3.32 14.11
N ILE A 4 1.64 -4.35 13.48
CA ILE A 4 1.46 -4.38 12.03
C ILE A 4 0.37 -3.40 11.61
N GLN A 5 -0.71 -3.32 12.37
CA GLN A 5 -1.76 -2.33 12.10
C GLN A 5 -1.23 -0.91 12.33
N GLN A 6 -0.35 -0.72 13.32
CA GLN A 6 0.29 0.56 13.55
C GLN A 6 1.21 0.94 12.38
N LEU A 7 1.96 -0.01 11.85
CA LEU A 7 2.79 0.20 10.65
C LEU A 7 1.93 0.65 9.48
N GLY A 8 0.80 -0.01 9.26
CA GLY A 8 -0.13 0.36 8.19
C GLY A 8 -0.69 1.76 8.35
N ARG A 9 -0.98 2.18 9.57
CA ARG A 9 -1.45 3.55 9.84
C ARG A 9 -0.36 4.55 9.51
N ARG A 10 0.88 4.30 9.93
CA ARG A 10 2.00 5.20 9.63
C ARG A 10 2.27 5.27 8.13
N TRP A 11 2.14 4.14 7.44
CA TRP A 11 2.28 4.10 5.99
C TRP A 11 1.23 4.99 5.32
N ALA A 12 -0.04 4.85 5.69
CA ALA A 12 -1.12 5.64 5.09
C ALA A 12 -0.92 7.13 5.34
N GLU A 13 -0.54 7.51 6.55
CA GLU A 13 -0.26 8.90 6.88
C GLU A 13 0.93 9.45 6.10
N ALA A 14 1.99 8.65 5.93
CA ALA A 14 3.17 9.07 5.18
C ALA A 14 2.85 9.28 3.70
N GLU A 15 2.02 8.42 3.11
CA GLU A 15 1.60 8.64 1.72
C GLU A 15 0.75 9.91 1.58
N GLN A 16 -0.14 10.17 2.54
CA GLN A 16 -0.95 11.39 2.51
C GLN A 16 -0.08 12.65 2.57
N ARG A 17 1.01 12.61 3.30
CA ARG A 17 1.93 13.75 3.42
C ARG A 17 2.98 13.77 2.30
N GLY A 18 3.06 12.71 1.49
CA GLY A 18 4.16 12.57 0.53
C GLY A 18 5.51 12.51 1.21
N ASP A 19 5.56 11.91 2.40
CA ASP A 19 6.75 11.89 3.24
C ASP A 19 7.70 10.77 2.78
N VAL A 20 8.55 11.09 1.82
CA VAL A 20 9.47 10.12 1.21
C VAL A 20 10.42 9.54 2.25
N ALA A 21 10.93 10.33 3.18
CA ALA A 21 11.85 9.84 4.20
C ALA A 21 11.19 8.79 5.10
N ALA A 22 9.94 9.03 5.50
CA ALA A 22 9.20 8.06 6.31
C ALA A 22 8.90 6.78 5.53
N LEU A 23 8.49 6.91 4.27
CA LEU A 23 8.21 5.76 3.41
C LEU A 23 9.48 4.93 3.15
N ASP A 24 10.60 5.60 2.96
CA ASP A 24 11.89 4.92 2.79
C ASP A 24 12.26 4.13 4.05
N ALA A 25 12.08 4.72 5.22
CA ALA A 25 12.46 4.10 6.48
C ALA A 25 11.61 2.88 6.84
N MET A 26 10.37 2.81 6.36
CA MET A 26 9.46 1.71 6.70
C MET A 26 9.40 0.60 5.67
N THR A 27 10.26 0.64 4.64
CA THR A 27 10.29 -0.36 3.57
C THR A 27 11.68 -0.98 3.45
N VAL A 28 11.72 -2.28 3.12
CA VAL A 28 12.98 -2.96 2.83
C VAL A 28 13.56 -2.48 1.49
N GLY A 29 14.86 -2.73 1.28
CA GLY A 29 15.54 -2.23 0.09
C GLY A 29 15.01 -2.77 -1.24
N ASN A 30 14.50 -3.99 -1.23
CA ASN A 30 13.93 -4.61 -2.44
C ASN A 30 12.39 -4.59 -2.44
N PHE A 31 11.80 -3.61 -1.78
CA PHE A 31 10.34 -3.42 -1.78
C PHE A 31 9.81 -3.32 -3.21
N THR A 32 8.62 -3.91 -3.43
CA THR A 32 7.97 -3.94 -4.73
C THR A 32 6.50 -3.59 -4.58
N LEU A 33 5.99 -2.76 -5.48
CA LEU A 33 4.56 -2.49 -5.61
C LEU A 33 4.03 -3.09 -6.90
N VAL A 34 2.95 -3.87 -6.80
CA VAL A 34 2.17 -4.27 -7.98
C VAL A 34 0.90 -3.42 -7.99
N GLY A 35 0.76 -2.59 -9.00
CA GLY A 35 -0.37 -1.70 -9.12
C GLY A 35 -1.61 -2.36 -9.69
N PRO A 36 -2.75 -1.65 -9.69
CA PRO A 36 -4.04 -2.24 -10.09
C PRO A 36 -4.11 -2.66 -11.55
N LEU A 37 -3.24 -2.12 -12.41
CA LEU A 37 -3.17 -2.48 -13.82
C LEU A 37 -2.06 -3.49 -14.11
N GLY A 38 -1.43 -4.04 -13.07
CA GLY A 38 -0.42 -5.09 -13.21
C GLY A 38 0.99 -4.58 -13.39
N PHE A 39 1.23 -3.27 -13.45
CA PHE A 39 2.59 -2.75 -13.52
C PHE A 39 3.32 -2.98 -12.20
N VAL A 40 4.64 -3.16 -12.29
CA VAL A 40 5.48 -3.42 -11.14
C VAL A 40 6.46 -2.27 -10.97
N LEU A 41 6.52 -1.71 -9.77
CA LEU A 41 7.46 -0.66 -9.40
C LEU A 41 8.42 -1.18 -8.35
N ASP A 42 9.71 -0.89 -8.50
CA ASP A 42 10.67 -1.10 -7.43
C ASP A 42 10.57 0.04 -6.41
N LYS A 43 11.36 -0.04 -5.35
CA LYS A 43 11.29 0.95 -4.25
C LYS A 43 11.58 2.36 -4.76
N ASP A 44 12.62 2.55 -5.56
CA ASP A 44 12.97 3.87 -6.07
C ASP A 44 11.88 4.44 -6.98
N GLN A 45 11.35 3.64 -7.88
CA GLN A 45 10.25 4.06 -8.74
C GLN A 45 9.01 4.43 -7.92
N TRP A 46 8.72 3.65 -6.89
CA TRP A 46 7.59 3.90 -5.99
C TRP A 46 7.76 5.23 -5.25
N LEU A 47 8.94 5.49 -4.69
CA LEU A 47 9.24 6.73 -3.98
C LEU A 47 9.29 7.94 -4.93
N ASP A 48 9.79 7.74 -6.16
CA ASP A 48 9.92 8.82 -7.13
C ASP A 48 8.57 9.45 -7.50
N ARG A 49 7.47 8.71 -7.37
CA ARG A 49 6.14 9.28 -7.62
C ARG A 49 5.89 10.49 -6.70
N TYR A 50 6.39 10.44 -5.48
CA TYR A 50 6.26 11.53 -4.51
C TYR A 50 7.40 12.54 -4.63
N ARG A 51 8.64 12.09 -4.86
CA ARG A 51 9.80 12.97 -5.00
C ARG A 51 9.61 13.99 -6.13
N THR A 52 9.02 13.54 -7.22
CA THR A 52 8.81 14.37 -8.42
C THR A 52 7.50 15.12 -8.38
N GLY A 53 6.65 14.89 -7.38
CA GLY A 53 5.33 15.51 -7.31
C GLY A 53 4.31 14.95 -8.29
N GLN A 54 4.62 13.85 -8.98
CA GLN A 54 3.67 13.24 -9.92
C GLN A 54 2.45 12.67 -9.22
N LEU A 55 2.63 12.08 -8.03
CA LEU A 55 1.53 11.56 -7.22
C LEU A 55 1.31 12.49 -6.04
N VAL A 56 0.08 12.97 -5.90
CA VAL A 56 -0.35 13.75 -4.74
C VAL A 56 -1.54 13.04 -4.13
N THR A 57 -1.37 12.56 -2.91
CA THR A 57 -2.42 11.83 -2.20
C THR A 57 -3.02 12.74 -1.15
N SER A 58 -4.29 13.11 -1.34
CA SER A 58 -5.00 13.98 -0.39
C SER A 58 -5.64 13.20 0.73
N SER A 59 -5.99 11.95 0.49
CA SER A 59 -6.60 11.08 1.51
C SER A 59 -6.24 9.64 1.21
N LEU A 60 -5.86 8.91 2.25
CA LEU A 60 -5.63 7.47 2.17
C LEU A 60 -6.10 6.84 3.47
N VAL A 61 -7.09 5.97 3.35
CA VAL A 61 -7.63 5.21 4.48
C VAL A 61 -7.40 3.73 4.19
N TRP A 62 -6.86 3.03 5.18
CA TRP A 62 -6.66 1.58 5.11
C TRP A 62 -7.45 0.96 6.26
N ASP A 63 -8.53 0.29 5.94
CA ASP A 63 -9.44 -0.30 6.92
C ASP A 63 -9.81 -1.73 6.53
N ASP A 64 -10.65 -2.36 7.36
CA ASP A 64 -11.08 -3.76 7.14
C ASP A 64 -9.86 -4.67 7.00
N VAL A 65 -8.88 -4.50 7.90
CA VAL A 65 -7.57 -5.13 7.78
C VAL A 65 -7.53 -6.44 8.56
N HIS A 66 -7.12 -7.50 7.87
CA HIS A 66 -6.92 -8.83 8.44
C HIS A 66 -5.44 -9.19 8.35
N VAL A 67 -4.83 -9.50 9.48
CA VAL A 67 -3.41 -9.76 9.59
C VAL A 67 -3.18 -11.23 9.93
N ARG A 68 -2.25 -11.87 9.21
CA ARG A 68 -1.76 -13.21 9.54
C ARG A 68 -0.26 -13.14 9.74
N GLU A 69 0.21 -13.62 10.89
CA GLU A 69 1.63 -13.61 11.22
C GLU A 69 2.23 -15.01 11.09
N TYR A 70 3.45 -15.06 10.57
CA TYR A 70 4.21 -16.28 10.32
C TYR A 70 5.65 -16.06 10.80
N GLY A 71 5.84 -15.99 12.13
CA GLY A 71 7.16 -15.69 12.69
C GLY A 71 7.61 -14.28 12.35
N ASP A 72 8.67 -14.16 11.57
CA ASP A 72 9.23 -12.87 11.17
C ASP A 72 8.62 -12.34 9.86
N ALA A 73 7.51 -12.89 9.43
CA ALA A 73 6.78 -12.44 8.26
C ALA A 73 5.29 -12.34 8.57
N ALA A 74 4.60 -11.49 7.83
CA ALA A 74 3.16 -11.34 7.95
C ALA A 74 2.57 -10.92 6.63
N VAL A 75 1.29 -11.25 6.45
CA VAL A 75 0.47 -10.81 5.33
C VAL A 75 -0.72 -10.07 5.90
N ALA A 76 -0.97 -8.86 5.42
CA ALA A 76 -2.12 -8.07 5.83
C ALA A 76 -2.94 -7.73 4.59
N ILE A 77 -4.24 -8.02 4.64
CA ILE A 77 -5.16 -7.72 3.55
C ILE A 77 -6.20 -6.75 4.09
N GLY A 78 -6.37 -5.63 3.40
CA GLY A 78 -7.31 -4.60 3.81
C GLY A 78 -7.93 -3.89 2.62
N ARG A 79 -8.77 -2.92 2.93
CA ARG A 79 -9.36 -2.03 1.93
C ARG A 79 -8.62 -0.70 1.95
N HIS A 80 -8.13 -0.31 0.80
CA HIS A 80 -7.37 0.92 0.56
C HIS A 80 -8.26 1.87 -0.21
N THR A 81 -8.64 2.97 0.41
CA THR A 81 -9.46 4.00 -0.23
C THR A 81 -8.64 5.26 -0.35
N GLN A 82 -8.45 5.73 -1.57
CA GLN A 82 -7.63 6.91 -1.81
C GLN A 82 -8.35 7.98 -2.62
N GLN A 83 -7.98 9.22 -2.32
CA GLN A 83 -8.20 10.37 -3.16
C GLN A 83 -6.84 10.92 -3.53
N ALA A 84 -6.53 10.92 -4.81
CA ALA A 84 -5.20 11.25 -5.28
C ALA A 84 -5.26 11.78 -6.71
N THR A 85 -4.17 12.45 -7.12
CA THR A 85 -3.94 12.77 -8.52
C THR A 85 -2.59 12.23 -8.93
N TYR A 86 -2.50 11.72 -10.16
CA TYR A 86 -1.25 11.27 -10.76
C TYR A 86 -1.05 12.05 -12.05
N ARG A 87 0.01 12.84 -12.11
CA ARG A 87 0.29 13.76 -13.22
C ARG A 87 -0.91 14.64 -13.54
N GLY A 88 -1.58 15.11 -12.47
CA GLY A 88 -2.74 15.99 -12.58
C GLY A 88 -4.06 15.29 -12.90
N GLN A 89 -4.05 13.99 -13.14
CA GLN A 89 -5.28 13.24 -13.43
C GLN A 89 -5.80 12.55 -12.16
N PRO A 90 -7.11 12.49 -11.96
CA PRO A 90 -7.66 11.79 -10.79
C PRO A 90 -7.23 10.34 -10.74
N SER A 91 -6.82 9.90 -9.56
CA SER A 91 -6.42 8.52 -9.30
C SER A 91 -7.14 8.02 -8.05
N ASP A 92 -8.42 8.36 -7.94
CA ASP A 92 -9.26 7.97 -6.81
C ASP A 92 -9.74 6.54 -6.98
N GLY A 93 -10.00 5.88 -5.86
CA GLY A 93 -10.60 4.57 -5.93
C GLY A 93 -10.50 3.79 -4.65
N GLN A 94 -11.12 2.63 -4.67
CA GLN A 94 -11.03 1.63 -3.62
C GLN A 94 -10.36 0.38 -4.18
N PHE A 95 -9.41 -0.12 -3.43
CA PHE A 95 -8.62 -1.28 -3.84
C PHE A 95 -8.53 -2.27 -2.69
N ARG A 96 -8.49 -3.55 -3.02
CA ARG A 96 -8.07 -4.55 -2.08
C ARG A 96 -6.55 -4.52 -2.07
N ALA A 97 -5.96 -4.24 -0.92
CA ALA A 97 -4.52 -4.08 -0.79
C ALA A 97 -3.96 -5.22 0.06
N THR A 98 -3.00 -5.94 -0.50
CA THR A 98 -2.24 -6.96 0.21
C THR A 98 -0.87 -6.39 0.51
N HIS A 99 -0.50 -6.38 1.79
CA HIS A 99 0.83 -5.98 2.24
C HIS A 99 1.58 -7.22 2.69
N VAL A 100 2.80 -7.40 2.17
CA VAL A 100 3.75 -8.38 2.66
C VAL A 100 4.72 -7.65 3.58
N ILE A 101 4.87 -8.17 4.79
CA ILE A 101 5.56 -7.47 5.87
C ILE A 101 6.58 -8.43 6.47
N VAL A 102 7.78 -7.94 6.75
CA VAL A 102 8.86 -8.75 7.32
C VAL A 102 9.45 -8.03 8.52
N LYS A 103 9.95 -8.81 9.48
CA LYS A 103 10.62 -8.25 10.65
C LYS A 103 12.13 -8.26 10.38
N VAL A 104 12.73 -7.07 10.42
CA VAL A 104 14.16 -6.87 10.21
C VAL A 104 14.72 -6.17 11.44
N ASN A 105 15.70 -6.78 12.09
CA ASN A 105 16.31 -6.24 13.31
C ASN A 105 15.26 -5.84 14.36
N GLY A 106 14.27 -6.70 14.55
CA GLY A 106 13.21 -6.49 15.53
C GLY A 106 12.11 -5.52 15.12
N GLN A 107 12.16 -4.97 13.90
CA GLN A 107 11.16 -4.01 13.43
C GLN A 107 10.41 -4.54 12.21
N TRP A 108 9.10 -4.37 12.20
CA TRP A 108 8.28 -4.72 11.04
C TRP A 108 8.47 -3.68 9.93
N GLN A 109 8.72 -4.15 8.71
CA GLN A 109 8.89 -3.31 7.53
C GLN A 109 8.08 -3.86 6.37
N LEU A 110 7.65 -2.97 5.49
CA LEU A 110 6.93 -3.37 4.27
C LEU A 110 7.91 -3.96 3.26
N ALA A 111 7.61 -5.16 2.77
CA ALA A 111 8.41 -5.83 1.76
C ALA A 111 7.74 -5.79 0.39
N GLY A 112 6.42 -5.66 0.34
CA GLY A 112 5.70 -5.56 -0.91
C GLY A 112 4.25 -5.17 -0.69
N MET A 113 3.63 -4.66 -1.75
CA MET A 113 2.21 -4.34 -1.79
C MET A 113 1.65 -4.74 -3.12
N GLN A 114 0.40 -5.18 -3.13
CA GLN A 114 -0.36 -5.39 -4.35
C GLN A 114 -1.74 -4.79 -4.20
N LEU A 115 -2.18 -4.07 -5.22
CA LEU A 115 -3.48 -3.43 -5.26
C LEU A 115 -4.33 -4.06 -6.36
N SER A 116 -5.58 -4.39 -6.02
CA SER A 116 -6.56 -4.87 -6.98
C SER A 116 -7.82 -4.04 -6.85
N PRO A 117 -8.45 -3.62 -7.95
CA PRO A 117 -9.69 -2.87 -7.86
C PRO A 117 -10.77 -3.68 -7.14
N ILE A 118 -11.57 -3.02 -6.33
CA ILE A 118 -12.74 -3.64 -5.73
C ILE A 118 -13.89 -3.44 -6.68
N GLY A 119 -14.37 -4.54 -7.27
CA GLY A 119 -15.52 -4.53 -8.16
C GLY A 119 -16.62 -5.42 -7.62
N GLN A 120 -17.75 -5.40 -8.33
CA GLN A 120 -18.85 -6.32 -8.02
C GLN A 120 -18.56 -7.67 -8.68
N PHE A 121 -18.54 -8.71 -7.87
CA PHE A 121 -18.48 -10.07 -8.38
C PHE A 121 -19.89 -10.53 -8.75
N ARG A 122 -20.05 -10.99 -9.99
CA ARG A 122 -21.32 -11.58 -10.45
C ARG A 122 -21.04 -13.00 -10.90
N PRO A 123 -21.58 -14.01 -10.21
CA PRO A 123 -21.40 -15.40 -10.64
C PRO A 123 -21.96 -15.61 -12.05
N PRO A 124 -21.29 -16.37 -12.89
CA PRO A 124 -21.76 -16.60 -14.27
C PRO A 124 -23.16 -17.20 -14.35
N THR A 125 -23.56 -17.93 -13.34
CA THR A 125 -24.89 -18.55 -13.28
C THR A 125 -26.00 -17.61 -12.89
N ALA A 126 -25.68 -16.38 -12.56
CA ALA A 126 -26.67 -15.38 -12.17
C ALA A 126 -27.48 -14.84 -13.35
N SER A 127 -27.11 -15.25 -14.54
CA SER A 127 -27.78 -14.86 -15.77
C SER A 127 -29.15 -15.50 -15.89
#